data_bee95f8805c6acb62fad1f95623ff04d
#
_entry.id   bee95f8805c6acb62fad1f95623ff04d
#
_cell.length_a   1.000
_cell.length_b   1.000
_cell.length_c   1.000
_cell.angle_alpha   90.00
_cell.angle_beta   90.00
_cell.angle_gamma   90.00
#
_symmetry.space_group_name_H-M   'P 1'
#
loop_
_entity.id
_entity.type
_entity.pdbx_description
1 polymer ?
#
loop_
_entity_poly.entity_id
_entity_poly.type
_entity_poly.pdbx_seq_one_letter_code
_entity_poly.pdbx_strand_id
1 'polypeptide(L)'
;MYKESGLSDEKIEFLRKLFDGAAALYGIISLKELWEVYREYAGKVATLRIHRKDITAFSSIARREIHDYYVYEIDELYKEEPRILEERIIVYREIMDIVNKQVFYVVENETYNKPFYVPENLLELKGHVVSEEEKELIHFIENLRADSPVLVDRWKKIFPDLLPIRERN
;
A
#
# COMPACT_ATOMS: atom_id res chain seq x y z
N MET A 1 8.15 13.36 -20.97
CA MET A 1 7.66 12.18 -20.22
C MET A 1 6.14 12.13 -20.14
N TYR A 2 5.45 13.14 -19.60
CA TYR A 2 3.96 13.13 -19.52
C TYR A 2 3.26 13.23 -20.88
N LYS A 3 3.80 13.98 -21.84
CA LYS A 3 3.20 14.14 -23.17
C LYS A 3 3.17 12.85 -24.02
N GLU A 4 4.02 11.89 -23.71
CA GLU A 4 4.08 10.59 -24.42
C GLU A 4 3.08 9.57 -23.91
N SER A 5 2.56 9.76 -22.70
CA SER A 5 1.59 8.84 -22.09
C SER A 5 0.17 8.99 -22.61
N GLY A 6 -0.16 10.08 -23.29
CA GLY A 6 -1.52 10.41 -23.74
C GLY A 6 -2.49 10.75 -22.60
N LEU A 7 -1.98 10.96 -21.37
CA LEU A 7 -2.77 11.37 -20.21
C LEU A 7 -2.81 12.90 -20.12
N SER A 8 -3.98 13.45 -19.76
CA SER A 8 -4.11 14.87 -19.40
C SER A 8 -3.55 15.11 -18.00
N ASP A 9 -3.13 16.36 -17.70
CA ASP A 9 -2.62 16.73 -16.38
C ASP A 9 -3.64 16.45 -15.28
N GLU A 10 -4.93 16.66 -15.55
CA GLU A 10 -6.02 16.33 -14.63
C GLU A 10 -6.10 14.84 -14.31
N LYS A 11 -5.92 13.97 -15.32
CA LYS A 11 -5.87 12.53 -15.14
C LYS A 11 -4.65 12.09 -14.34
N ILE A 12 -3.50 12.71 -14.61
CA ILE A 12 -2.25 12.42 -13.88
C ILE A 12 -2.41 12.76 -12.41
N GLU A 13 -2.95 13.94 -12.08
CA GLU A 13 -3.19 14.36 -10.71
C GLU A 13 -4.19 13.44 -9.99
N PHE A 14 -5.28 13.07 -10.67
CA PHE A 14 -6.25 12.13 -10.14
C PHE A 14 -5.63 10.75 -9.87
N LEU A 15 -4.90 10.20 -10.86
CA LEU A 15 -4.27 8.88 -10.73
C LEU A 15 -3.19 8.88 -9.67
N ARG A 16 -2.45 9.97 -9.49
CA ARG A 16 -1.49 10.11 -8.39
C ARG A 16 -2.19 9.95 -7.04
N LYS A 17 -3.28 10.67 -6.80
CA LYS A 17 -4.08 10.54 -5.57
C LYS A 17 -4.67 9.13 -5.39
N LEU A 18 -5.12 8.52 -6.48
CA LEU A 18 -5.67 7.16 -6.43
C LEU A 18 -4.60 6.13 -6.04
N PHE A 19 -3.39 6.23 -6.60
CA PHE A 19 -2.28 5.35 -6.26
C PHE A 19 -1.79 5.57 -4.82
N ASP A 20 -1.62 6.84 -4.40
CA ASP A 20 -1.25 7.21 -3.03
C ASP A 20 -2.27 6.63 -2.02
N GLY A 21 -3.56 6.89 -2.24
CA GLY A 21 -4.63 6.43 -1.36
C GLY A 21 -4.74 4.90 -1.31
N ALA A 22 -4.61 4.24 -2.46
CA ALA A 22 -4.66 2.78 -2.51
C ALA A 22 -3.45 2.13 -1.83
N ALA A 23 -2.24 2.67 -2.04
CA ALA A 23 -1.04 2.18 -1.36
C ALA A 23 -1.15 2.35 0.16
N ALA A 24 -1.62 3.51 0.62
CA ALA A 24 -1.79 3.79 2.04
C ALA A 24 -2.84 2.90 2.71
N LEU A 25 -3.96 2.62 2.01
CA LEU A 25 -5.07 1.87 2.57
C LEU A 25 -4.86 0.35 2.53
N TYR A 26 -4.35 -0.15 1.40
CA TYR A 26 -4.26 -1.60 1.18
C TYR A 26 -2.86 -2.17 1.42
N GLY A 27 -1.84 -1.31 1.42
CA GLY A 27 -0.45 -1.73 1.54
C GLY A 27 0.09 -2.43 0.29
N ILE A 28 -0.61 -3.43 -0.22
CA ILE A 28 -0.28 -4.20 -1.44
C ILE A 28 -1.53 -4.29 -2.31
N ILE A 29 -1.43 -3.90 -3.58
CA ILE A 29 -2.55 -3.99 -4.52
C ILE A 29 -2.05 -4.10 -5.97
N SER A 30 -2.60 -5.02 -6.76
CA SER A 30 -2.32 -5.10 -8.20
C SER A 30 -3.07 -4.00 -8.98
N LEU A 31 -2.59 -3.65 -10.18
CA LEU A 31 -3.31 -2.69 -11.04
C LEU A 31 -4.70 -3.22 -11.46
N LYS A 32 -4.85 -4.54 -11.55
CA LYS A 32 -6.15 -5.17 -11.83
C LYS A 32 -7.14 -4.90 -10.69
N GLU A 33 -6.70 -5.10 -9.45
CA GLU A 33 -7.52 -4.83 -8.26
C GLU A 33 -7.77 -3.32 -8.08
N LEU A 34 -6.77 -2.49 -8.34
CA LEU A 34 -6.91 -1.03 -8.32
C LEU A 34 -8.00 -0.55 -9.30
N TRP A 35 -8.12 -1.21 -10.47
CA TRP A 35 -9.20 -0.91 -11.40
C TRP A 35 -10.58 -1.23 -10.81
N GLU A 36 -10.74 -2.35 -10.10
CA GLU A 36 -12.01 -2.69 -9.42
C GLU A 36 -12.32 -1.70 -8.29
N VAL A 37 -11.31 -1.34 -7.49
CA VAL A 37 -11.42 -0.29 -6.46
C VAL A 37 -11.87 1.04 -7.08
N TYR A 38 -11.25 1.48 -8.18
CA TYR A 38 -11.66 2.71 -8.88
C TYR A 38 -13.11 2.63 -9.35
N ARG A 39 -13.54 1.51 -9.93
CA ARG A 39 -14.93 1.35 -10.39
C ARG A 39 -15.93 1.47 -9.26
N GLU A 40 -15.65 0.87 -8.13
CA GLU A 40 -16.49 0.98 -6.93
C GLU A 40 -16.50 2.41 -6.39
N TYR A 41 -15.33 3.05 -6.30
CA TYR A 41 -15.19 4.44 -5.88
C TYR A 41 -16.00 5.38 -6.80
N ALA A 42 -15.85 5.25 -8.11
CA ALA A 42 -16.57 6.06 -9.09
C ALA A 42 -18.09 5.83 -9.08
N GLY A 43 -18.54 4.68 -8.57
CA GLY A 43 -19.97 4.41 -8.33
C GLY A 43 -20.53 5.13 -7.10
N LYS A 44 -19.68 5.48 -6.14
CA LYS A 44 -20.08 6.17 -4.88
C LYS A 44 -19.90 7.69 -4.98
N VAL A 45 -18.87 8.13 -5.66
CA VAL A 45 -18.45 9.54 -5.71
C VAL A 45 -18.34 10.01 -7.15
N ALA A 46 -18.90 11.18 -7.45
CA ALA A 46 -18.69 11.80 -8.76
C ALA A 46 -17.19 12.08 -8.99
N THR A 47 -16.63 11.53 -10.05
CA THR A 47 -15.20 11.56 -10.29
C THR A 47 -14.85 11.68 -11.76
N LEU A 48 -13.57 11.92 -12.04
CA LEU A 48 -13.02 11.96 -13.37
C LEU A 48 -13.10 10.58 -14.04
N ARG A 49 -13.51 10.54 -15.30
CA ARG A 49 -13.58 9.28 -16.05
C ARG A 49 -12.19 8.76 -16.39
N ILE A 50 -11.79 7.68 -15.72
CA ILE A 50 -10.56 6.96 -15.94
C ILE A 50 -10.85 5.66 -16.69
N HIS A 51 -9.95 5.24 -17.56
CA HIS A 51 -9.98 3.95 -18.22
C HIS A 51 -8.86 3.05 -17.68
N ARG A 52 -9.02 1.73 -17.78
CA ARG A 52 -8.01 0.77 -17.37
C ARG A 52 -6.63 1.06 -17.97
N LYS A 53 -6.57 1.43 -19.23
CA LYS A 53 -5.34 1.84 -19.92
C LYS A 53 -4.68 3.07 -19.32
N ASP A 54 -5.45 3.98 -18.70
CA ASP A 54 -4.91 5.18 -18.06
C ASP A 54 -4.14 4.80 -16.78
N ILE A 55 -4.67 3.84 -15.99
CA ILE A 55 -4.00 3.27 -14.82
C ILE A 55 -2.68 2.61 -15.23
N THR A 56 -2.70 1.78 -16.28
CA THR A 56 -1.50 1.12 -16.80
C THR A 56 -0.47 2.13 -17.31
N ALA A 57 -0.90 3.15 -18.06
CA ALA A 57 0.00 4.20 -18.53
C ALA A 57 0.62 4.98 -17.38
N PHE A 58 -0.19 5.35 -16.36
CA PHE A 58 0.31 6.05 -15.18
C PHE A 58 1.28 5.20 -14.37
N SER A 59 1.07 3.91 -14.25
CA SER A 59 1.99 3.02 -13.53
C SER A 59 3.42 3.07 -14.08
N SER A 60 3.59 3.27 -15.39
CA SER A 60 4.89 3.41 -16.04
C SER A 60 5.57 4.76 -15.71
N ILE A 61 4.79 5.78 -15.43
CA ILE A 61 5.27 7.08 -14.93
C ILE A 61 5.67 6.93 -13.47
N ALA A 62 4.78 6.39 -12.64
CA ALA A 62 4.98 6.21 -11.21
C ALA A 62 6.23 5.39 -10.86
N ARG A 63 6.59 4.39 -11.68
CA ARG A 63 7.84 3.62 -11.49
C ARG A 63 9.12 4.47 -11.57
N ARG A 64 9.05 5.66 -12.18
CA ARG A 64 10.20 6.55 -12.40
C ARG A 64 10.21 7.76 -11.48
N GLU A 65 9.21 7.90 -10.64
CA GLU A 65 9.05 8.99 -9.68
C GLU A 65 9.28 8.46 -8.24
N ILE A 66 9.48 9.39 -7.31
CA ILE A 66 9.59 9.07 -5.89
C ILE A 66 8.22 9.25 -5.26
N HIS A 67 7.68 8.17 -4.69
CA HIS A 67 6.42 8.12 -3.98
C HIS A 67 6.60 7.40 -2.63
N ASP A 68 5.56 7.41 -1.80
CA ASP A 68 5.49 6.58 -0.59
C ASP A 68 5.12 5.12 -0.90
N TYR A 69 5.18 4.74 -2.17
CA TYR A 69 4.99 3.38 -2.66
C TYR A 69 5.95 3.07 -3.81
N TYR A 70 6.09 1.79 -4.09
CA TYR A 70 6.78 1.26 -5.27
C TYR A 70 5.77 0.61 -6.21
N VAL A 71 6.07 0.61 -7.50
CA VAL A 71 5.33 -0.16 -8.50
C VAL A 71 6.28 -1.22 -9.07
N TYR A 72 6.00 -2.47 -8.81
CA TYR A 72 6.81 -3.62 -9.25
C TYR A 72 6.20 -4.31 -10.47
N GLU A 73 7.05 -4.82 -11.35
CA GLU A 73 6.65 -5.91 -12.25
C GLU A 73 6.56 -7.21 -11.45
N ILE A 74 5.80 -8.18 -11.95
CA ILE A 74 5.56 -9.42 -11.22
C ILE A 74 6.84 -10.25 -11.02
N ASP A 75 7.76 -10.23 -12.00
CA ASP A 75 9.05 -10.89 -11.94
C ASP A 75 10.04 -10.31 -10.92
N GLU A 76 9.83 -9.06 -10.52
CA GLU A 76 10.65 -8.40 -9.49
C GLU A 76 10.27 -8.88 -8.07
N LEU A 77 9.03 -9.35 -7.89
CA LEU A 77 8.51 -9.84 -6.60
C LEU A 77 8.48 -11.36 -6.54
N TYR A 78 8.02 -11.99 -7.60
CA TYR A 78 7.88 -13.42 -7.74
C TYR A 78 8.79 -13.89 -8.87
N LYS A 79 9.16 -15.15 -8.87
CA LYS A 79 9.95 -15.77 -9.96
C LYS A 79 9.04 -16.19 -11.13
N GLU A 80 8.11 -15.30 -11.52
CA GLU A 80 7.16 -15.53 -12.58
C GLU A 80 7.43 -14.57 -13.73
N GLU A 81 7.28 -15.00 -14.96
CA GLU A 81 7.40 -14.10 -16.11
C GLU A 81 6.17 -13.19 -16.19
N PRO A 82 6.37 -11.86 -16.38
CA PRO A 82 5.27 -10.93 -16.54
C PRO A 82 4.51 -11.24 -17.83
N ARG A 83 3.19 -11.36 -17.72
CA ARG A 83 2.32 -11.64 -18.86
C ARG A 83 1.74 -10.38 -19.46
N ILE A 84 1.27 -9.48 -18.58
CA ILE A 84 0.63 -8.23 -18.96
C ILE A 84 0.97 -7.13 -17.95
N LEU A 85 0.92 -5.87 -18.39
CA LEU A 85 1.24 -4.72 -17.51
C LEU A 85 0.26 -4.52 -16.36
N GLU A 86 -0.96 -5.06 -16.46
CA GLU A 86 -1.95 -5.01 -15.38
C GLU A 86 -1.62 -5.93 -14.19
N GLU A 87 -0.65 -6.82 -14.35
CA GLU A 87 -0.11 -7.65 -13.25
C GLU A 87 0.90 -6.89 -12.38
N ARG A 88 1.25 -5.64 -12.72
CA ARG A 88 2.07 -4.80 -11.83
C ARG A 88 1.40 -4.65 -10.48
N ILE A 89 2.25 -4.56 -9.45
CA ILE A 89 1.82 -4.50 -8.05
C ILE A 89 2.34 -3.21 -7.43
N ILE A 90 1.43 -2.47 -6.80
CA ILE A 90 1.75 -1.33 -5.97
C ILE A 90 2.00 -1.85 -4.56
N VAL A 91 3.12 -1.47 -3.95
CA VAL A 91 3.47 -1.84 -2.59
C VAL A 91 3.83 -0.59 -1.81
N TYR A 92 3.17 -0.38 -0.67
CA TYR A 92 3.50 0.72 0.22
C TYR A 92 4.96 0.61 0.68
N ARG A 93 5.69 1.73 0.67
CA ARG A 93 7.15 1.74 0.86
C ARG A 93 7.59 1.04 2.14
N GLU A 94 6.94 1.34 3.26
CA GLU A 94 7.32 0.77 4.55
C GLU A 94 7.27 -0.77 4.59
N ILE A 95 6.41 -1.39 3.78
CA ILE A 95 6.32 -2.86 3.68
C ILE A 95 7.57 -3.45 3.06
N MET A 96 8.22 -2.73 2.13
CA MET A 96 9.39 -3.19 1.39
C MET A 96 10.72 -2.78 2.02
N ASP A 97 10.75 -1.65 2.74
CA ASP A 97 11.97 -1.13 3.37
C ASP A 97 12.39 -1.94 4.61
N ILE A 98 11.51 -2.84 5.08
CA ILE A 98 11.84 -3.76 6.17
C ILE A 98 12.67 -4.92 5.63
N VAL A 99 13.81 -5.16 6.27
CA VAL A 99 14.80 -6.18 5.91
C VAL A 99 14.12 -7.55 5.68
N ASN A 100 14.41 -8.17 4.52
CA ASN A 100 14.03 -9.54 4.13
C ASN A 100 12.65 -9.77 3.51
N LYS A 101 11.90 -8.75 3.11
CA LYS A 101 10.57 -8.93 2.47
C LYS A 101 9.57 -9.77 3.29
N GLN A 102 9.84 -10.03 4.57
CA GLN A 102 8.97 -10.88 5.40
C GLN A 102 7.62 -10.21 5.62
N VAL A 103 7.62 -8.91 5.87
CA VAL A 103 6.38 -8.13 6.05
C VAL A 103 5.54 -8.16 4.79
N PHE A 104 6.16 -8.08 3.61
CA PHE A 104 5.45 -8.21 2.33
C PHE A 104 4.65 -9.52 2.26
N TYR A 105 5.28 -10.66 2.51
CA TYR A 105 4.60 -11.96 2.46
C TYR A 105 3.52 -12.13 3.53
N VAL A 106 3.72 -11.57 4.71
CA VAL A 106 2.69 -11.59 5.78
C VAL A 106 1.48 -10.77 5.36
N VAL A 107 1.67 -9.54 4.89
CA VAL A 107 0.57 -8.66 4.44
C VAL A 107 -0.14 -9.27 3.24
N GLU A 108 0.60 -9.81 2.28
CA GLU A 108 0.04 -10.47 1.11
C GLU A 108 -0.87 -11.65 1.50
N ASN A 109 -0.39 -12.55 2.37
CA ASN A 109 -1.18 -13.69 2.84
C ASN A 109 -2.42 -13.25 3.62
N GLU A 110 -2.30 -12.21 4.45
CA GLU A 110 -3.42 -11.69 5.24
C GLU A 110 -4.45 -10.97 4.39
N THR A 111 -4.08 -10.39 3.26
CA THR A 111 -4.99 -9.66 2.37
C THR A 111 -5.54 -10.52 1.23
N TYR A 112 -4.93 -11.67 0.97
CA TYR A 112 -5.31 -12.56 -0.13
C TYR A 112 -6.79 -12.94 -0.10
N ASN A 113 -7.50 -12.74 -1.20
CA ASN A 113 -8.94 -13.00 -1.38
C ASN A 113 -9.87 -12.23 -0.42
N LYS A 114 -9.40 -11.23 0.31
CA LYS A 114 -10.29 -10.36 1.08
C LYS A 114 -10.95 -9.31 0.17
N PRO A 115 -12.23 -9.00 0.38
CA PRO A 115 -12.90 -7.94 -0.36
C PRO A 115 -12.28 -6.59 0.01
N PHE A 116 -12.13 -5.71 -0.97
CA PHE A 116 -11.65 -4.35 -0.75
C PHE A 116 -12.76 -3.50 -0.12
N TYR A 117 -12.43 -2.79 0.94
CA TYR A 117 -13.24 -1.70 1.44
C TYR A 117 -12.85 -0.42 0.71
N VAL A 118 -13.80 0.25 0.05
CA VAL A 118 -13.54 1.47 -0.72
C VAL A 118 -14.22 2.65 -0.03
N PRO A 119 -13.45 3.49 0.71
CA PRO A 119 -13.98 4.67 1.38
C PRO A 119 -14.22 5.83 0.39
N GLU A 120 -15.14 6.72 0.71
CA GLU A 120 -15.43 7.91 -0.11
C GLU A 120 -14.25 8.91 -0.14
N ASN A 121 -13.42 8.93 0.89
CA ASN A 121 -12.23 9.79 0.99
C ASN A 121 -10.94 9.14 0.48
N LEU A 122 -11.03 8.07 -0.33
CA LEU A 122 -9.86 7.32 -0.84
C LEU A 122 -8.76 8.22 -1.42
N LEU A 123 -9.15 9.26 -2.16
CA LEU A 123 -8.20 10.18 -2.81
C LEU A 123 -7.53 11.18 -1.86
N GLU A 124 -7.99 11.27 -0.63
CA GLU A 124 -7.44 12.15 0.42
C GLU A 124 -6.41 11.42 1.29
N LEU A 125 -6.40 10.07 1.22
CA LEU A 125 -5.47 9.26 1.98
C LEU A 125 -4.06 9.48 1.46
N LYS A 126 -3.15 9.85 2.37
CA LYS A 126 -1.74 10.04 2.09
C LYS A 126 -0.95 9.40 3.21
N GLY A 127 -0.25 8.32 2.88
CA GLY A 127 0.56 7.63 3.87
C GLY A 127 -0.28 7.12 5.05
N HIS A 128 0.32 6.32 5.90
CA HIS A 128 -0.32 5.93 7.14
C HIS A 128 -0.19 7.07 8.16
N VAL A 129 -1.17 7.96 8.20
CA VAL A 129 -1.33 8.88 9.32
C VAL A 129 -1.90 8.07 10.47
N VAL A 130 -1.05 7.71 11.42
CA VAL A 130 -1.48 7.04 12.65
C VAL A 130 -2.57 7.89 13.30
N SER A 131 -3.79 7.35 13.38
CA SER A 131 -4.91 8.05 14.02
C SER A 131 -4.63 8.28 15.51
N GLU A 132 -5.37 9.19 16.15
CA GLU A 132 -5.21 9.40 17.60
C GLU A 132 -5.57 8.12 18.37
N GLU A 133 -6.57 7.36 17.92
CA GLU A 133 -6.96 6.08 18.50
C GLU A 133 -5.86 5.03 18.35
N GLU A 134 -5.17 4.99 17.22
CA GLU A 134 -4.01 4.12 17.02
C GLU A 134 -2.84 4.53 17.89
N LYS A 135 -2.60 5.84 18.07
CA LYS A 135 -1.56 6.34 19.00
C LYS A 135 -1.89 5.95 20.44
N GLU A 136 -3.16 6.09 20.85
CA GLU A 136 -3.61 5.63 22.18
C GLU A 136 -3.43 4.13 22.33
N LEU A 137 -3.76 3.33 21.31
CA LEU A 137 -3.55 1.89 21.33
C LEU A 137 -2.06 1.52 21.42
N ILE A 138 -1.22 2.18 20.62
CA ILE A 138 0.24 2.01 20.68
C ILE A 138 0.77 2.34 22.08
N HIS A 139 0.34 3.48 22.63
CA HIS A 139 0.73 3.90 23.98
C HIS A 139 0.24 2.93 25.06
N PHE A 140 -0.98 2.42 24.95
CA PHE A 140 -1.52 1.39 25.83
C PHE A 140 -0.70 0.10 25.75
N ILE A 141 -0.35 -0.37 24.56
CA ILE A 141 0.50 -1.56 24.35
C ILE A 141 1.91 -1.33 24.91
N GLU A 142 2.48 -0.13 24.76
CA GLU A 142 3.78 0.24 25.31
C GLU A 142 3.77 0.23 26.85
N ASN A 143 2.70 0.73 27.45
CA ASN A 143 2.52 0.72 28.91
C ASN A 143 2.33 -0.70 29.46
N LEU A 144 1.56 -1.55 28.77
CA LEU A 144 1.44 -2.96 29.11
C LEU A 144 2.79 -3.70 29.07
N ARG A 145 3.71 -3.28 28.20
CA ARG A 145 5.07 -3.82 28.16
C ARG A 145 5.90 -3.45 29.38
N ALA A 146 5.73 -2.24 29.90
CA ALA A 146 6.46 -1.77 31.06
C ALA A 146 6.06 -2.53 32.35
N ASP A 147 4.79 -2.95 32.44
CA ASP A 147 4.23 -3.52 33.68
C ASP A 147 4.23 -5.06 33.74
N SER A 148 4.55 -5.76 32.64
CA SER A 148 4.50 -7.22 32.60
C SER A 148 5.61 -7.87 31.78
N PRO A 149 6.75 -8.24 32.39
CA PRO A 149 7.84 -8.96 31.72
C PRO A 149 7.38 -10.26 31.02
N VAL A 150 6.36 -10.91 31.56
CA VAL A 150 5.80 -12.17 31.02
C VAL A 150 5.11 -11.96 29.69
N LEU A 151 4.45 -10.81 29.50
CA LEU A 151 3.85 -10.45 28.21
C LEU A 151 4.92 -10.14 27.16
N VAL A 152 6.00 -9.46 27.55
CA VAL A 152 7.14 -9.17 26.66
C VAL A 152 7.78 -10.46 26.15
N ASP A 153 7.99 -11.45 27.01
CA ASP A 153 8.56 -12.73 26.60
C ASP A 153 7.61 -13.56 25.71
N ARG A 154 6.31 -13.44 25.94
CA ARG A 154 5.29 -14.08 25.11
C ARG A 154 5.19 -13.43 23.73
N TRP A 155 5.27 -12.11 23.67
CA TRP A 155 5.33 -11.34 22.43
C TRP A 155 6.61 -11.62 21.64
N LYS A 156 7.78 -11.71 22.30
CA LYS A 156 9.05 -12.12 21.67
C LYS A 156 8.97 -13.49 21.02
N LYS A 157 8.18 -14.41 21.58
CA LYS A 157 7.97 -15.75 21.01
C LYS A 157 7.00 -15.75 19.83
N ILE A 158 5.99 -14.87 19.84
CA ILE A 158 4.96 -14.81 18.80
C ILE A 158 5.43 -13.92 17.64
N PHE A 159 6.18 -12.87 17.94
CA PHE A 159 6.68 -11.88 16.95
C PHE A 159 8.17 -11.61 17.18
N PRO A 160 9.07 -12.59 16.91
CA PRO A 160 10.49 -12.45 17.20
C PRO A 160 11.14 -11.28 16.44
N ASP A 161 10.58 -10.88 15.30
CA ASP A 161 11.17 -9.90 14.39
C ASP A 161 10.63 -8.46 14.53
N LEU A 162 9.58 -8.24 15.35
CA LEU A 162 9.00 -6.90 15.56
C LEU A 162 9.71 -6.06 16.64
N LEU A 163 10.68 -6.62 17.37
CA LEU A 163 11.30 -5.98 18.54
C LEU A 163 12.67 -5.32 18.35
N PRO A 164 13.41 -5.45 17.24
CA PRO A 164 14.74 -4.83 17.11
C PRO A 164 14.75 -3.32 16.83
N ILE A 165 13.61 -2.69 16.62
CA ILE A 165 13.58 -1.29 16.13
C ILE A 165 13.91 -0.26 17.24
N ARG A 166 13.91 -0.61 18.53
CA ARG A 166 14.13 0.34 19.64
C ARG A 166 15.41 0.20 20.46
N GLU A 167 16.27 -0.75 20.16
CA GLU A 167 17.57 -0.86 20.87
C GLU A 167 18.75 -0.17 20.17
N ARG A 168 18.48 0.74 19.21
CA ARG A 168 19.50 1.61 18.64
C ARG A 168 19.35 3.04 19.17
N ASN A 169 19.77 3.23 20.38
CA ASN A 169 20.29 4.49 20.89
C ASN A 169 21.63 4.24 21.56
#